data_3f95fee9ee6a29849ba88686699ddcd6
#
_entry.id   3f95fee9ee6a29849ba88686699ddcd6
#
_cell.length_a   1.000
_cell.length_b   1.000
_cell.length_c   1.000
_cell.angle_alpha   90.00
_cell.angle_beta   90.00
_cell.angle_gamma   90.00
#
_symmetry.space_group_name_H-M   'P 1'
#
loop_
_entity.id
_entity.type
_entity.pdbx_description
1 polymer ?
#
loop_
_entity_poly.entity_id
_entity_poly.type
_entity_poly.pdbx_seq_one_letter_code
_entity_poly.pdbx_strand_id
1 'polypeptide(L)'
;MLAVVTGANRGLGFETARILAQRGYRVWLTGRDAENTHRAAAQLQAQNLDVRAAVLDVAAPQSIAAFARHIEGEPPIDALVNNAGASLPGFDAQVAETTIDNNYRGAVRVTDAVRASLAPDANIVMVSSGMGELSHFSPALQKRLLANSLSRAEIEALAQEFVSAVARGPHAAQGFPSNAYSVSKALMNAFTRVLARELSESSRRVNAVCPGWVKTRMGGSSARRSLEQGASGIVWAATLSKPSDPKGGFFRDGRAIAW
;
A
#
# COMPACT_ATOMS: atom_id res chain seq x y z
N MET A 1 -17.91 2.07 11.62
CA MET A 1 -16.62 2.41 10.97
C MET A 1 -16.53 1.67 9.65
N LEU A 2 -15.93 2.29 8.62
CA LEU A 2 -15.77 1.72 7.29
C LEU A 2 -14.28 1.59 6.95
N ALA A 3 -13.86 0.42 6.46
CA ALA A 3 -12.51 0.19 5.96
C ALA A 3 -12.53 -0.26 4.49
N VAL A 4 -11.54 0.17 3.74
CA VAL A 4 -11.25 -0.32 2.38
C VAL A 4 -9.89 -1.00 2.38
N VAL A 5 -9.82 -2.26 1.93
CA VAL A 5 -8.56 -3.00 1.84
C VAL A 5 -8.33 -3.44 0.39
N THR A 6 -7.27 -2.91 -0.25
CA THR A 6 -6.96 -3.25 -1.63
C THR A 6 -6.19 -4.58 -1.74
N GLY A 7 -6.48 -5.37 -2.80
CA GLY A 7 -5.81 -6.66 -3.00
C GLY A 7 -6.06 -7.67 -1.88
N ALA A 8 -7.29 -7.68 -1.34
CA ALA A 8 -7.64 -8.43 -0.13
C ALA A 8 -8.30 -9.79 -0.38
N ASN A 9 -8.34 -10.26 -1.62
CA ASN A 9 -8.94 -11.55 -1.97
C ASN A 9 -8.11 -12.77 -1.49
N ARG A 10 -6.94 -12.56 -0.87
CA ARG A 10 -6.08 -13.60 -0.28
C ARG A 10 -4.96 -13.02 0.59
N GLY A 11 -4.26 -13.91 1.29
CA GLY A 11 -3.02 -13.59 1.99
C GLY A 11 -3.15 -12.47 3.00
N LEU A 12 -2.20 -11.56 2.98
CA LEU A 12 -2.08 -10.50 3.99
C LEU A 12 -3.28 -9.54 3.99
N GLY A 13 -3.75 -9.15 2.79
CA GLY A 13 -4.94 -8.30 2.67
C GLY A 13 -6.21 -8.95 3.19
N PHE A 14 -6.40 -10.26 2.92
CA PHE A 14 -7.53 -11.04 3.45
C PHE A 14 -7.50 -11.09 4.97
N GLU A 15 -6.34 -11.38 5.55
CA GLU A 15 -6.18 -11.44 7.00
C GLU A 15 -6.38 -10.06 7.66
N THR A 16 -5.88 -8.99 7.01
CA THR A 16 -6.14 -7.62 7.46
C THR A 16 -7.64 -7.29 7.45
N ALA A 17 -8.35 -7.65 6.37
CA ALA A 17 -9.80 -7.46 6.26
C ALA A 17 -10.55 -8.23 7.35
N ARG A 18 -10.16 -9.50 7.61
CA ARG A 18 -10.73 -10.34 8.65
C ARG A 18 -10.59 -9.69 10.04
N ILE A 19 -9.38 -9.26 10.39
CA ILE A 19 -9.14 -8.67 11.73
C ILE A 19 -9.85 -7.31 11.88
N LEU A 20 -9.90 -6.47 10.84
CA LEU A 20 -10.65 -5.22 10.87
C LEU A 20 -12.16 -5.47 11.07
N ALA A 21 -12.72 -6.45 10.35
CA ALA A 21 -14.13 -6.82 10.50
C ALA A 21 -14.43 -7.38 11.91
N GLN A 22 -13.54 -8.18 12.49
CA GLN A 22 -13.64 -8.63 13.89
C GLN A 22 -13.60 -7.47 14.90
N ARG A 23 -13.00 -6.34 14.53
CA ARG A 23 -12.98 -5.11 15.35
C ARG A 23 -14.19 -4.21 15.11
N GLY A 24 -15.20 -4.68 14.39
CA GLY A 24 -16.45 -3.96 14.14
C GLY A 24 -16.42 -2.99 12.96
N TYR A 25 -15.42 -3.09 12.08
CA TYR A 25 -15.45 -2.38 10.80
C TYR A 25 -16.36 -3.11 9.81
N ARG A 26 -17.16 -2.37 9.05
CA ARG A 26 -17.58 -2.83 7.73
C ARG A 26 -16.37 -2.75 6.81
N VAL A 27 -16.08 -3.81 6.05
CA VAL A 27 -14.89 -3.85 5.20
C VAL A 27 -15.27 -4.04 3.74
N TRP A 28 -14.88 -3.09 2.89
CA TRP A 28 -14.78 -3.33 1.46
C TRP A 28 -13.50 -4.12 1.17
N LEU A 29 -13.67 -5.42 0.96
CA LEU A 29 -12.62 -6.34 0.52
C LEU A 29 -12.52 -6.26 -0.98
N THR A 30 -11.40 -5.75 -1.52
CA THR A 30 -11.28 -5.53 -2.96
C THR A 30 -10.19 -6.38 -3.60
N GLY A 31 -10.37 -6.67 -4.89
CA GLY A 31 -9.42 -7.39 -5.71
C GLY A 31 -9.79 -7.27 -7.19
N ARG A 32 -8.83 -7.52 -8.08
CA ARG A 32 -9.01 -7.37 -9.53
C ARG A 32 -9.84 -8.49 -10.18
N ASP A 33 -9.83 -9.66 -9.60
CA ASP A 33 -10.59 -10.82 -10.07
C ASP A 33 -11.90 -10.92 -9.28
N ALA A 34 -13.03 -10.80 -9.98
CA ALA A 34 -14.36 -10.74 -9.38
C ALA A 34 -14.68 -12.03 -8.60
N GLU A 35 -14.47 -13.20 -9.22
CA GLU A 35 -14.82 -14.48 -8.62
C GLU A 35 -14.06 -14.73 -7.32
N ASN A 36 -12.72 -14.56 -7.36
CA ASN A 36 -11.88 -14.75 -6.18
C ASN A 36 -12.20 -13.72 -5.09
N THR A 37 -12.58 -12.48 -5.46
CA THR A 37 -12.93 -11.43 -4.50
C THR A 37 -14.26 -11.72 -3.81
N HIS A 38 -15.29 -12.13 -4.55
CA HIS A 38 -16.58 -12.53 -3.96
C HIS A 38 -16.43 -13.78 -3.09
N ARG A 39 -15.66 -14.79 -3.54
CA ARG A 39 -15.39 -15.99 -2.74
C ARG A 39 -14.70 -15.65 -1.42
N ALA A 40 -13.72 -14.76 -1.43
CA ALA A 40 -13.03 -14.32 -0.22
C ALA A 40 -13.97 -13.59 0.74
N ALA A 41 -14.81 -12.69 0.23
CA ALA A 41 -15.81 -12.02 1.08
C ALA A 41 -16.82 -13.00 1.68
N ALA A 42 -17.33 -13.96 0.89
CA ALA A 42 -18.26 -14.98 1.34
C ALA A 42 -17.67 -15.83 2.49
N GLN A 43 -16.37 -16.14 2.44
CA GLN A 43 -15.68 -16.85 3.53
C GLN A 43 -15.69 -16.08 4.86
N LEU A 44 -15.62 -14.76 4.81
CA LEU A 44 -15.66 -13.91 6.01
C LEU A 44 -17.11 -13.67 6.46
N GLN A 45 -18.04 -13.51 5.53
CA GLN A 45 -19.47 -13.41 5.82
C GLN A 45 -20.01 -14.67 6.51
N ALA A 46 -19.54 -15.85 6.13
CA ALA A 46 -19.87 -17.11 6.81
C ALA A 46 -19.41 -17.18 8.28
N GLN A 47 -18.50 -16.28 8.68
CA GLN A 47 -18.07 -16.06 10.06
C GLN A 47 -18.84 -14.92 10.75
N ASN A 48 -19.97 -14.46 10.18
CA ASN A 48 -20.77 -13.33 10.63
C ASN A 48 -20.00 -11.99 10.66
N LEU A 49 -19.03 -11.80 9.77
CA LEU A 49 -18.27 -10.56 9.64
C LEU A 49 -18.90 -9.64 8.57
N ASP A 50 -19.00 -8.33 8.83
CA ASP A 50 -19.54 -7.35 7.88
C ASP A 50 -18.48 -7.01 6.81
N VAL A 51 -18.39 -7.87 5.81
CA VAL A 51 -17.44 -7.75 4.70
C VAL A 51 -18.22 -7.73 3.38
N ARG A 52 -17.89 -6.78 2.50
CA ARG A 52 -18.46 -6.65 1.16
C ARG A 52 -17.36 -6.79 0.12
N ALA A 53 -17.68 -7.43 -1.00
CA ALA A 53 -16.76 -7.56 -2.13
C ALA A 53 -16.93 -6.41 -3.11
N ALA A 54 -15.81 -5.89 -3.64
CA ALA A 54 -15.83 -5.02 -4.81
C ALA A 54 -14.65 -5.30 -5.73
N VAL A 55 -14.89 -5.20 -7.05
CA VAL A 55 -13.82 -5.34 -8.03
C VAL A 55 -12.99 -4.06 -8.07
N LEU A 56 -11.68 -4.18 -7.89
CA LEU A 56 -10.74 -3.08 -7.97
C LEU A 56 -9.39 -3.57 -8.49
N ASP A 57 -9.09 -3.20 -9.73
CA ASP A 57 -7.73 -3.30 -10.28
C ASP A 57 -7.03 -1.94 -10.11
N VAL A 58 -6.02 -1.90 -9.25
CA VAL A 58 -5.29 -0.65 -8.93
C VAL A 58 -4.40 -0.15 -10.08
N ALA A 59 -4.15 -0.99 -11.09
CA ALA A 59 -3.44 -0.61 -12.30
C ALA A 59 -4.38 -0.05 -13.40
N ALA A 60 -5.70 -0.22 -13.26
CA ALA A 60 -6.68 0.18 -14.26
C ALA A 60 -7.46 1.44 -13.81
N PRO A 61 -7.20 2.63 -14.39
CA PRO A 61 -7.90 3.87 -14.01
C PRO A 61 -9.43 3.77 -14.05
N GLN A 62 -9.97 3.05 -15.04
CA GLN A 62 -11.41 2.84 -15.19
C GLN A 62 -11.99 2.00 -14.03
N SER A 63 -11.25 0.98 -13.56
CA SER A 63 -11.65 0.17 -12.41
C SER A 63 -11.64 0.99 -11.13
N ILE A 64 -10.64 1.85 -10.96
CA ILE A 64 -10.53 2.76 -9.81
C ILE A 64 -11.70 3.75 -9.80
N ALA A 65 -12.00 4.38 -10.94
CA ALA A 65 -13.13 5.31 -11.07
C ALA A 65 -14.47 4.61 -10.83
N ALA A 66 -14.64 3.38 -11.31
CA ALA A 66 -15.85 2.58 -11.05
C ALA A 66 -16.00 2.26 -9.56
N PHE A 67 -14.91 1.87 -8.88
CA PHE A 67 -14.92 1.62 -7.45
C PHE A 67 -15.25 2.89 -6.65
N ALA A 68 -14.64 4.03 -6.98
CA ALA A 68 -14.92 5.30 -6.31
C ALA A 68 -16.42 5.66 -6.39
N ARG A 69 -17.02 5.53 -7.58
CA ARG A 69 -18.49 5.72 -7.74
C ARG A 69 -19.30 4.68 -6.97
N HIS A 70 -18.84 3.43 -6.92
CA HIS A 70 -19.54 2.35 -6.24
C HIS A 70 -19.69 2.59 -4.73
N ILE A 71 -18.74 3.28 -4.13
CA ILE A 71 -18.78 3.63 -2.70
C ILE A 71 -19.38 5.02 -2.41
N GLU A 72 -19.85 5.74 -3.44
CA GLU A 72 -20.60 6.98 -3.23
C GLU A 72 -21.89 6.69 -2.42
N GLY A 73 -22.13 7.49 -1.39
CA GLY A 73 -23.25 7.30 -0.46
C GLY A 73 -23.00 6.31 0.68
N GLU A 74 -21.88 5.61 0.71
CA GLU A 74 -21.44 4.86 1.89
C GLU A 74 -20.97 5.83 3.00
N PRO A 75 -20.94 5.41 4.27
CA PRO A 75 -20.32 6.19 5.33
C PRO A 75 -18.87 6.56 4.99
N PRO A 76 -18.33 7.65 5.56
CA PRO A 76 -16.94 8.01 5.33
C PRO A 76 -15.97 6.87 5.68
N ILE A 77 -14.91 6.74 4.87
CA ILE A 77 -13.88 5.71 5.06
C ILE A 77 -12.98 6.10 6.23
N ASP A 78 -13.04 5.34 7.31
CA ASP A 78 -12.18 5.52 8.49
C ASP A 78 -10.77 4.94 8.29
N ALA A 79 -10.65 3.87 7.48
CA ALA A 79 -9.36 3.24 7.20
C ALA A 79 -9.23 2.85 5.71
N LEU A 80 -8.22 3.40 5.02
CA LEU A 80 -7.81 2.97 3.69
C LEU A 80 -6.51 2.19 3.78
N VAL A 81 -6.53 0.91 3.42
CA VAL A 81 -5.34 0.04 3.40
C VAL A 81 -4.92 -0.23 1.96
N ASN A 82 -3.89 0.46 1.49
CA ASN A 82 -3.23 0.22 0.21
C ASN A 82 -2.31 -1.01 0.34
N ASN A 83 -2.91 -2.21 0.24
CA ASN A 83 -2.21 -3.49 0.35
C ASN A 83 -1.94 -4.13 -1.01
N ALA A 84 -2.69 -3.81 -2.05
CA ALA A 84 -2.47 -4.36 -3.39
C ALA A 84 -1.01 -4.16 -3.82
N GLY A 85 -0.41 -5.23 -4.33
CA GLY A 85 0.97 -5.19 -4.80
C GLY A 85 1.40 -6.55 -5.35
N ALA A 86 2.42 -6.51 -6.21
CA ALA A 86 3.01 -7.66 -6.85
C ALA A 86 4.53 -7.63 -6.76
N SER A 87 5.13 -8.81 -6.68
CA SER A 87 6.56 -9.03 -6.95
C SER A 87 6.63 -9.96 -8.14
N LEU A 88 7.03 -9.42 -9.28
CA LEU A 88 7.11 -10.18 -10.54
C LEU A 88 8.48 -10.85 -10.68
N PRO A 89 8.56 -12.02 -11.28
CA PRO A 89 9.82 -12.67 -11.58
C PRO A 89 10.55 -11.93 -12.71
N GLY A 90 11.89 -12.02 -12.72
CA GLY A 90 12.73 -11.38 -13.72
C GLY A 90 13.04 -9.90 -13.39
N PHE A 91 13.85 -9.29 -14.28
CA PHE A 91 14.25 -7.89 -14.17
C PHE A 91 14.53 -7.33 -15.57
N ASP A 92 13.53 -6.65 -16.12
CA ASP A 92 13.59 -5.90 -17.37
C ASP A 92 12.67 -4.66 -17.28
N ALA A 93 12.62 -3.88 -18.34
CA ALA A 93 11.84 -2.64 -18.37
C ALA A 93 10.33 -2.89 -18.21
N GLN A 94 9.80 -3.99 -18.76
CA GLN A 94 8.38 -4.33 -18.64
C GLN A 94 8.03 -4.76 -17.21
N VAL A 95 8.88 -5.58 -16.58
CA VAL A 95 8.76 -5.97 -15.17
C VAL A 95 8.85 -4.74 -14.26
N ALA A 96 9.80 -3.83 -14.54
CA ALA A 96 9.98 -2.59 -13.80
C ALA A 96 8.74 -1.71 -13.89
N GLU A 97 8.24 -1.42 -15.10
CA GLU A 97 7.06 -0.59 -15.32
C GLU A 97 5.81 -1.20 -14.66
N THR A 98 5.55 -2.50 -14.88
CA THR A 98 4.38 -3.17 -14.32
C THR A 98 4.43 -3.19 -12.79
N THR A 99 5.61 -3.39 -12.18
CA THR A 99 5.77 -3.41 -10.73
C THR A 99 5.55 -2.02 -10.13
N ILE A 100 6.12 -0.98 -10.74
CA ILE A 100 5.93 0.42 -10.33
C ILE A 100 4.46 0.81 -10.46
N ASP A 101 3.82 0.47 -11.57
CA ASP A 101 2.42 0.82 -11.84
C ASP A 101 1.47 0.19 -10.82
N ASN A 102 1.65 -1.10 -10.51
CA ASN A 102 0.83 -1.78 -9.50
C ASN A 102 1.09 -1.27 -8.07
N ASN A 103 2.36 -1.21 -7.66
CA ASN A 103 2.70 -1.08 -6.25
C ASN A 103 2.71 0.38 -5.78
N TYR A 104 3.21 1.30 -6.61
CA TYR A 104 3.33 2.72 -6.28
C TYR A 104 2.19 3.53 -6.88
N ARG A 105 2.10 3.60 -8.22
CA ARG A 105 1.07 4.41 -8.89
C ARG A 105 -0.35 3.96 -8.55
N GLY A 106 -0.56 2.65 -8.40
CA GLY A 106 -1.85 2.09 -7.97
C GLY A 106 -2.29 2.62 -6.61
N ALA A 107 -1.40 2.65 -5.62
CA ALA A 107 -1.68 3.21 -4.30
C ALA A 107 -1.96 4.72 -4.35
N VAL A 108 -1.21 5.48 -5.18
CA VAL A 108 -1.45 6.91 -5.41
C VAL A 108 -2.84 7.13 -5.99
N ARG A 109 -3.16 6.47 -7.11
CA ARG A 109 -4.44 6.61 -7.82
C ARG A 109 -5.65 6.26 -6.95
N VAL A 110 -5.58 5.15 -6.21
CA VAL A 110 -6.67 4.73 -5.31
C VAL A 110 -6.86 5.77 -4.21
N THR A 111 -5.77 6.20 -3.56
CA THR A 111 -5.83 7.20 -2.48
C THR A 111 -6.47 8.50 -2.97
N ASP A 112 -6.08 8.98 -4.15
CA ASP A 112 -6.62 10.22 -4.72
C ASP A 112 -8.10 10.06 -5.11
N ALA A 113 -8.47 8.93 -5.73
CA ALA A 113 -9.84 8.67 -6.16
C ALA A 113 -10.85 8.61 -5.00
N VAL A 114 -10.44 8.07 -3.84
CA VAL A 114 -11.33 7.98 -2.67
C VAL A 114 -11.12 9.10 -1.65
N ARG A 115 -10.28 10.11 -1.96
CA ARG A 115 -9.90 11.18 -1.01
C ARG A 115 -11.09 11.96 -0.45
N ALA A 116 -12.09 12.22 -1.27
CA ALA A 116 -13.31 12.92 -0.86
C ALA A 116 -14.18 12.08 0.09
N SER A 117 -14.10 10.74 -0.02
CA SER A 117 -14.84 9.80 0.82
C SER A 117 -14.13 9.47 2.14
N LEU A 118 -12.92 9.95 2.38
CA LEU A 118 -12.18 9.71 3.63
C LEU A 118 -12.77 10.52 4.79
N ALA A 119 -12.94 9.88 5.94
CA ALA A 119 -13.31 10.55 7.19
C ALA A 119 -12.31 11.67 7.56
N PRO A 120 -12.71 12.68 8.34
CA PRO A 120 -11.83 13.76 8.75
C PRO A 120 -10.56 13.31 9.48
N ASP A 121 -10.62 12.18 10.18
CA ASP A 121 -9.55 11.57 10.98
C ASP A 121 -9.10 10.19 10.44
N ALA A 122 -9.41 9.89 9.19
CA ALA A 122 -9.09 8.61 8.54
C ALA A 122 -7.61 8.23 8.62
N ASN A 123 -7.38 6.92 8.72
CA ASN A 123 -6.04 6.32 8.62
C ASN A 123 -5.79 5.78 7.21
N ILE A 124 -4.73 6.23 6.57
CA ILE A 124 -4.25 5.73 5.28
C ILE A 124 -3.00 4.89 5.54
N VAL A 125 -3.06 3.61 5.22
CA VAL A 125 -1.95 2.68 5.45
C VAL A 125 -1.37 2.25 4.11
N MET A 126 -0.08 2.50 3.93
CA MET A 126 0.70 2.01 2.79
C MET A 126 1.42 0.72 3.20
N VAL A 127 0.96 -0.43 2.68
CA VAL A 127 1.61 -1.71 2.97
C VAL A 127 2.90 -1.80 2.17
N SER A 128 3.98 -1.41 2.82
CA SER A 128 5.34 -1.37 2.28
C SER A 128 6.11 -2.67 2.59
N SER A 129 7.42 -2.59 2.64
CA SER A 129 8.33 -3.72 2.87
C SER A 129 9.69 -3.20 3.35
N GLY A 130 10.41 -4.00 4.14
CA GLY A 130 11.83 -3.78 4.39
C GLY A 130 12.70 -3.77 3.12
N MET A 131 12.22 -4.36 2.04
CA MET A 131 12.88 -4.25 0.73
C MET A 131 12.85 -2.82 0.17
N GLY A 132 11.98 -1.94 0.69
CA GLY A 132 11.94 -0.52 0.34
C GLY A 132 12.86 0.37 1.18
N GLU A 133 13.68 -0.20 2.07
CA GLU A 133 14.69 0.53 2.83
C GLU A 133 15.74 1.14 1.90
N LEU A 134 16.12 2.39 2.19
CA LEU A 134 16.98 3.18 1.31
C LEU A 134 18.46 2.73 1.30
N SER A 135 18.86 1.87 2.22
CA SER A 135 20.21 1.27 2.26
C SER A 135 20.60 0.53 0.96
N HIS A 136 19.62 0.15 0.13
CA HIS A 136 19.82 -0.49 -1.16
C HIS A 136 20.09 0.50 -2.33
N PHE A 137 20.00 1.82 -2.06
CA PHE A 137 20.11 2.88 -3.06
C PHE A 137 21.42 3.65 -2.88
N SER A 138 21.92 4.27 -3.94
CA SER A 138 23.10 5.15 -3.85
C SER A 138 22.83 6.33 -2.90
N PRO A 139 23.89 6.90 -2.26
CA PRO A 139 23.72 8.07 -1.38
C PRO A 139 23.03 9.25 -2.06
N ALA A 140 23.24 9.44 -3.36
CA ALA A 140 22.60 10.50 -4.13
C ALA A 140 21.08 10.28 -4.24
N LEU A 141 20.63 9.05 -4.52
CA LEU A 141 19.19 8.72 -4.55
C LEU A 141 18.56 8.75 -3.16
N GLN A 142 19.27 8.28 -2.12
CA GLN A 142 18.80 8.41 -0.74
C GLN A 142 18.53 9.87 -0.39
N LYS A 143 19.47 10.78 -0.71
CA LYS A 143 19.30 12.22 -0.48
C LYS A 143 18.09 12.79 -1.22
N ARG A 144 17.86 12.39 -2.49
CA ARG A 144 16.68 12.80 -3.27
C ARG A 144 15.39 12.30 -2.63
N LEU A 145 15.31 11.01 -2.31
CA LEU A 145 14.13 10.38 -1.70
C LEU A 145 13.82 10.89 -0.29
N LEU A 146 14.84 11.33 0.46
CA LEU A 146 14.68 11.89 1.82
C LEU A 146 14.49 13.41 1.84
N ALA A 147 14.60 14.09 0.72
CA ALA A 147 14.47 15.54 0.70
C ALA A 147 13.11 16.00 1.28
N ASN A 148 13.15 17.00 2.17
CA ASN A 148 11.91 17.56 2.74
C ASN A 148 11.07 18.30 1.70
N SER A 149 11.69 18.81 0.64
CA SER A 149 11.03 19.46 -0.50
C SER A 149 10.47 18.48 -1.53
N LEU A 150 10.75 17.16 -1.39
CA LEU A 150 10.31 16.16 -2.37
C LEU A 150 8.81 16.30 -2.66
N SER A 151 8.45 16.36 -3.93
CA SER A 151 7.09 16.47 -4.44
C SER A 151 6.61 15.18 -5.10
N ARG A 152 5.30 15.05 -5.33
CA ARG A 152 4.74 13.92 -6.10
C ARG A 152 5.31 13.84 -7.51
N ALA A 153 5.50 14.99 -8.16
CA ALA A 153 6.07 15.05 -9.52
C ALA A 153 7.51 14.53 -9.55
N GLU A 154 8.32 14.84 -8.53
CA GLU A 154 9.70 14.33 -8.43
C GLU A 154 9.74 12.83 -8.13
N ILE A 155 8.80 12.29 -7.32
CA ILE A 155 8.69 10.84 -7.13
C ILE A 155 8.33 10.14 -8.45
N GLU A 156 7.38 10.70 -9.21
CA GLU A 156 7.01 10.15 -10.52
C GLU A 156 8.16 10.26 -11.53
N ALA A 157 8.91 11.35 -11.52
CA ALA A 157 10.13 11.48 -12.33
C ALA A 157 11.18 10.41 -11.98
N LEU A 158 11.37 10.11 -10.69
CA LEU A 158 12.24 9.02 -10.22
C LEU A 158 11.75 7.65 -10.70
N ALA A 159 10.44 7.40 -10.70
CA ALA A 159 9.85 6.17 -11.22
C ALA A 159 10.16 6.00 -12.72
N GLN A 160 9.96 7.07 -13.51
CA GLN A 160 10.26 7.07 -14.95
C GLN A 160 11.74 6.95 -15.24
N GLU A 161 12.59 7.64 -14.45
CA GLU A 161 14.06 7.53 -14.52
C GLU A 161 14.51 6.08 -14.32
N PHE A 162 13.98 5.40 -13.30
CA PHE A 162 14.28 4.00 -13.03
C PHE A 162 13.91 3.09 -14.21
N VAL A 163 12.67 3.16 -14.69
CA VAL A 163 12.21 2.32 -15.82
C VAL A 163 13.03 2.57 -17.07
N SER A 164 13.31 3.84 -17.37
CA SER A 164 14.15 4.22 -18.52
C SER A 164 15.58 3.74 -18.36
N ALA A 165 16.14 3.76 -17.14
CA ALA A 165 17.47 3.28 -16.87
C ALA A 165 17.58 1.75 -17.01
N VAL A 166 16.55 1.00 -16.58
CA VAL A 166 16.48 -0.45 -16.78
C VAL A 166 16.39 -0.77 -18.28
N ALA A 167 15.57 -0.05 -19.03
CA ALA A 167 15.43 -0.25 -20.48
C ALA A 167 16.75 -0.02 -21.25
N ARG A 168 17.58 0.95 -20.81
CA ARG A 168 18.86 1.31 -21.46
C ARG A 168 20.08 0.61 -20.86
N GLY A 169 19.93 -0.07 -19.71
CA GLY A 169 21.00 -0.82 -19.04
C GLY A 169 21.76 -0.11 -17.90
N PRO A 170 21.77 1.26 -17.76
CA PRO A 170 22.63 1.91 -16.76
C PRO A 170 22.02 2.08 -15.36
N HIS A 171 20.95 1.35 -14.99
CA HIS A 171 20.24 1.55 -13.72
C HIS A 171 21.16 1.48 -12.49
N ALA A 172 22.10 0.52 -12.45
CA ALA A 172 23.05 0.38 -11.35
C ALA A 172 24.01 1.57 -11.27
N ALA A 173 24.51 2.07 -12.42
CA ALA A 173 25.36 3.25 -12.49
C ALA A 173 24.61 4.53 -12.05
N GLN A 174 23.29 4.57 -12.21
CA GLN A 174 22.44 5.63 -11.71
C GLN A 174 22.04 5.42 -10.23
N GLY A 175 22.50 4.35 -9.59
CA GLY A 175 22.34 4.09 -8.17
C GLY A 175 21.06 3.37 -7.79
N PHE A 176 20.28 2.86 -8.76
CA PHE A 176 19.11 2.03 -8.48
C PHE A 176 19.49 0.55 -8.25
N PRO A 177 18.83 -0.15 -7.32
CA PRO A 177 19.01 -1.59 -7.15
C PRO A 177 18.40 -2.36 -8.33
N SER A 178 18.98 -3.53 -8.66
CA SER A 178 18.44 -4.47 -9.68
C SER A 178 17.22 -5.23 -9.17
N ASN A 179 16.25 -4.51 -8.59
CA ASN A 179 15.03 -5.07 -8.04
C ASN A 179 13.88 -4.06 -8.12
N ALA A 180 12.94 -4.29 -9.04
CA ALA A 180 11.81 -3.41 -9.27
C ALA A 180 10.86 -3.32 -8.06
N TYR A 181 10.71 -4.43 -7.30
CA TYR A 181 9.90 -4.43 -6.09
C TYR A 181 10.47 -3.48 -5.02
N SER A 182 11.79 -3.53 -4.79
CA SER A 182 12.48 -2.63 -3.85
C SER A 182 12.26 -1.17 -4.22
N VAL A 183 12.45 -0.82 -5.50
CA VAL A 183 12.22 0.54 -5.99
C VAL A 183 10.76 0.96 -5.79
N SER A 184 9.80 0.10 -6.13
CA SER A 184 8.38 0.42 -5.96
C SER A 184 8.00 0.70 -4.50
N LYS A 185 8.61 -0.04 -3.55
CA LYS A 185 8.35 0.16 -2.12
C LYS A 185 9.05 1.41 -1.55
N ALA A 186 10.24 1.74 -2.04
CA ALA A 186 10.90 3.01 -1.70
C ALA A 186 10.10 4.23 -2.21
N LEU A 187 9.55 4.18 -3.43
CA LEU A 187 8.68 5.23 -3.98
C LEU A 187 7.38 5.35 -3.17
N MET A 188 6.77 4.23 -2.76
CA MET A 188 5.61 4.22 -1.86
C MET A 188 5.93 4.85 -0.50
N ASN A 189 7.11 4.56 0.06
CA ASN A 189 7.60 5.18 1.29
C ASN A 189 7.76 6.71 1.12
N ALA A 190 8.38 7.15 0.02
CA ALA A 190 8.51 8.56 -0.31
C ALA A 190 7.14 9.25 -0.47
N PHE A 191 6.19 8.60 -1.15
CA PHE A 191 4.81 9.09 -1.27
C PHE A 191 4.12 9.22 0.10
N THR A 192 4.34 8.27 1.02
CA THR A 192 3.80 8.34 2.39
C THR A 192 4.22 9.64 3.07
N ARG A 193 5.50 10.02 2.96
CA ARG A 193 6.03 11.27 3.54
C ARG A 193 5.44 12.52 2.88
N VAL A 194 5.34 12.50 1.54
CA VAL A 194 4.74 13.63 0.79
C VAL A 194 3.28 13.80 1.17
N LEU A 195 2.51 12.73 1.16
CA LEU A 195 1.09 12.75 1.52
C LEU A 195 0.87 13.19 2.98
N ALA A 196 1.76 12.81 3.90
CA ALA A 196 1.69 13.26 5.29
C ALA A 196 1.84 14.79 5.41
N ARG A 197 2.72 15.39 4.60
CA ARG A 197 2.86 16.87 4.54
C ARG A 197 1.64 17.52 3.93
N GLU A 198 1.09 16.96 2.85
CA GLU A 198 -0.14 17.48 2.22
C GLU A 198 -1.36 17.43 3.15
N LEU A 199 -1.35 16.48 4.09
CA LEU A 199 -2.40 16.31 5.09
C LEU A 199 -2.06 16.96 6.44
N SER A 200 -1.02 17.81 6.53
CA SER A 200 -0.55 18.38 7.81
C SER A 200 -1.64 19.08 8.59
N GLU A 201 -2.48 19.86 7.88
CA GLU A 201 -3.58 20.63 8.47
C GLU A 201 -4.85 19.81 8.75
N SER A 202 -4.83 18.51 8.46
CA SER A 202 -5.98 17.62 8.72
C SER A 202 -5.67 16.61 9.85
N SER A 203 -6.72 16.07 10.47
CA SER A 203 -6.56 14.97 11.43
C SER A 203 -6.28 13.60 10.77
N ARG A 204 -6.32 13.53 9.45
CA ARG A 204 -5.99 12.30 8.70
C ARG A 204 -4.55 11.90 8.92
N ARG A 205 -4.32 10.61 9.05
CA ARG A 205 -2.99 10.01 9.22
C ARG A 205 -2.62 9.20 8.01
N VAL A 206 -1.36 9.22 7.63
CA VAL A 206 -0.82 8.30 6.63
C VAL A 206 0.49 7.73 7.14
N ASN A 207 0.61 6.40 7.13
CA ASN A 207 1.80 5.70 7.57
C ASN A 207 2.12 4.52 6.65
N ALA A 208 3.42 4.26 6.47
CA ALA A 208 3.90 3.05 5.81
C ALA A 208 4.12 1.94 6.84
N VAL A 209 3.78 0.70 6.49
CA VAL A 209 3.95 -0.47 7.35
C VAL A 209 4.70 -1.56 6.61
N CYS A 210 5.78 -2.05 7.23
CA CYS A 210 6.45 -3.27 6.82
C CYS A 210 5.84 -4.46 7.60
N PRO A 211 5.18 -5.41 6.94
CA PRO A 211 4.61 -6.59 7.61
C PRO A 211 5.66 -7.61 8.04
N GLY A 212 6.93 -7.42 7.63
CA GLY A 212 7.99 -8.41 7.75
C GLY A 212 7.88 -9.51 6.68
N TRP A 213 8.64 -10.61 6.84
CA TRP A 213 8.63 -11.73 5.90
C TRP A 213 7.55 -12.74 6.28
N VAL A 214 6.40 -12.64 5.62
CA VAL A 214 5.14 -13.33 5.97
C VAL A 214 4.89 -14.50 5.03
N LYS A 215 4.39 -15.63 5.57
CA LYS A 215 3.97 -16.83 4.82
C LYS A 215 2.78 -16.54 3.91
N THR A 216 3.09 -16.04 2.72
CA THR A 216 2.14 -15.74 1.64
C THR A 216 2.63 -16.40 0.36
N ARG A 217 1.83 -16.37 -0.71
CA ARG A 217 2.31 -16.81 -2.02
C ARG A 217 3.54 -16.02 -2.49
N MET A 218 3.66 -14.74 -2.13
CA MET A 218 4.81 -13.89 -2.42
C MET A 218 6.00 -14.21 -1.51
N GLY A 219 5.78 -14.41 -0.21
CA GLY A 219 6.85 -14.65 0.76
C GLY A 219 7.40 -16.07 0.77
N GLY A 220 6.65 -17.04 0.20
CA GLY A 220 7.03 -18.44 0.17
C GLY A 220 6.85 -19.17 1.52
N SER A 221 7.12 -20.47 1.52
CA SER A 221 7.00 -21.34 2.70
C SER A 221 8.06 -21.08 3.76
N SER A 222 9.25 -20.60 3.35
CA SER A 222 10.38 -20.30 4.24
C SER A 222 10.19 -19.03 5.06
N ALA A 223 9.15 -18.24 4.79
CA ALA A 223 8.86 -17.04 5.56
C ALA A 223 8.59 -17.40 7.03
N ARG A 224 9.05 -16.50 7.94
CA ARG A 224 9.05 -16.79 9.39
C ARG A 224 7.77 -16.35 10.08
N ARG A 225 7.03 -15.39 9.51
CA ARG A 225 5.85 -14.79 10.14
C ARG A 225 4.56 -15.43 9.64
N SER A 226 3.60 -15.60 10.54
CA SER A 226 2.23 -15.95 10.16
C SER A 226 1.52 -14.78 9.47
N LEU A 227 0.39 -15.04 8.81
CA LEU A 227 -0.48 -13.99 8.25
C LEU A 227 -0.95 -13.03 9.34
N GLU A 228 -1.37 -13.55 10.48
CA GLU A 228 -1.85 -12.76 11.61
C GLU A 228 -0.75 -11.83 12.17
N GLN A 229 0.47 -12.34 12.35
CA GLN A 229 1.62 -11.53 12.76
C GLN A 229 1.94 -10.42 11.75
N GLY A 230 1.82 -10.70 10.46
CA GLY A 230 2.03 -9.68 9.43
C GLY A 230 0.93 -8.64 9.37
N ALA A 231 -0.33 -9.07 9.52
CA ALA A 231 -1.49 -8.19 9.48
C ALA A 231 -1.61 -7.30 10.73
N SER A 232 -1.12 -7.75 11.90
CA SER A 232 -1.25 -7.00 13.17
C SER A 232 -0.69 -5.58 13.08
N GLY A 233 0.47 -5.39 12.44
CA GLY A 233 1.06 -4.06 12.25
C GLY A 233 0.25 -3.18 11.29
N ILE A 234 -0.36 -3.77 10.26
CA ILE A 234 -1.23 -3.06 9.32
C ILE A 234 -2.51 -2.61 10.04
N VAL A 235 -3.13 -3.52 10.80
CA VAL A 235 -4.33 -3.22 11.59
C VAL A 235 -4.02 -2.16 12.66
N TRP A 236 -2.88 -2.24 13.34
CA TRP A 236 -2.45 -1.20 14.27
C TRP A 236 -2.48 0.19 13.59
N ALA A 237 -1.84 0.33 12.44
CA ALA A 237 -1.81 1.61 11.72
C ALA A 237 -3.19 2.05 11.19
N ALA A 238 -4.06 1.10 10.85
CA ALA A 238 -5.42 1.36 10.37
C ALA A 238 -6.39 1.78 11.49
N THR A 239 -6.05 1.54 12.76
CA THR A 239 -6.91 1.79 13.91
C THR A 239 -6.36 2.82 14.89
N LEU A 240 -5.42 3.66 14.46
CA LEU A 240 -4.91 4.79 15.25
C LEU A 240 -6.03 5.80 15.50
N SER A 241 -6.15 6.31 16.72
CA SER A 241 -7.27 7.18 17.11
C SER A 241 -6.90 8.37 17.99
N LYS A 242 -5.67 8.39 18.55
CA LYS A 242 -5.23 9.47 19.44
C LYS A 242 -4.58 10.61 18.66
N PRO A 243 -4.74 11.86 19.06
CA PRO A 243 -4.05 13.00 18.43
C PRO A 243 -2.51 12.85 18.40
N SER A 244 -1.94 12.17 19.41
CA SER A 244 -0.50 11.90 19.52
C SER A 244 -0.02 10.71 18.67
N ASP A 245 -0.93 9.99 18.00
CA ASP A 245 -0.56 8.85 17.16
C ASP A 245 0.29 9.29 15.95
N PRO A 246 1.21 8.44 15.49
CA PRO A 246 2.17 8.81 14.47
C PRO A 246 1.53 9.13 13.11
N LYS A 247 2.16 10.08 12.40
CA LYS A 247 1.81 10.50 11.05
C LYS A 247 3.06 10.65 10.20
N GLY A 248 3.07 10.06 9.02
CA GLY A 248 4.19 10.15 8.07
C GLY A 248 5.39 9.29 8.44
N GLY A 249 5.22 8.22 9.22
CA GLY A 249 6.29 7.32 9.62
C GLY A 249 6.29 5.98 8.88
N PHE A 250 7.38 5.23 9.06
CA PHE A 250 7.52 3.85 8.59
C PHE A 250 7.65 2.92 9.80
N PHE A 251 6.82 1.88 9.86
CA PHE A 251 6.66 1.08 11.06
C PHE A 251 6.72 -0.43 10.77
N ARG A 252 7.23 -1.17 11.77
CA ARG A 252 7.10 -2.63 11.87
C ARG A 252 6.68 -2.96 13.30
N ASP A 253 5.60 -3.73 13.45
CA ASP A 253 5.05 -4.12 14.77
C ASP A 253 4.77 -2.91 15.70
N GLY A 254 4.26 -1.81 15.14
CA GLY A 254 3.98 -0.58 15.87
C GLY A 254 5.22 0.24 16.26
N ARG A 255 6.42 -0.20 15.88
CA ARG A 255 7.69 0.50 16.16
C ARG A 255 8.23 1.16 14.91
N ALA A 256 8.70 2.40 15.05
CA ALA A 256 9.33 3.12 13.94
C ALA A 256 10.59 2.38 13.47
N ILE A 257 10.76 2.32 12.15
CA ILE A 257 11.97 1.80 11.49
C ILE A 257 12.51 2.84 10.50
N ALA A 258 13.74 2.68 10.07
CA ALA A 258 14.35 3.56 9.08
C ALA A 258 13.63 3.45 7.71
N TRP A 259 13.68 4.56 6.97
CA TRP A 259 13.21 4.61 5.58
C TRP A 259 14.12 3.84 4.63
#